data_fc2e3128b0f0c3db6620d764b204a905
#
_entry.id   fc2e3128b0f0c3db6620d764b204a905
#
_cell.length_a   1.000
_cell.length_b   1.000
_cell.length_c   1.000
_cell.angle_alpha   90.00
_cell.angle_beta   90.00
_cell.angle_gamma   90.00
#
_symmetry.space_group_name_H-M   'P 1'
#
loop_
_entity.id
_entity.type
_entity.pdbx_description
1 polymer ?
#
loop_
_entity_poly.entity_id
_entity_poly.type
_entity_poly.pdbx_seq_one_letter_code
_entity_poly.pdbx_strand_id
1 'polypeptide(L)'
;MKKHILIIGGMGPQASIHAHKRLIETFQDKHPNSDNGDYPRITHLSLNVEDFISDKTKKEEAKDYILECLEEIDMSSVNVGFIACNTAHILFDDLQEATDDKLISLIELTKKAFQRQTYWYCYISNNH
;
A
#
# COMPACT_ATOMS: atom_id res chain seq x y z
N MET A 1 -10.12 19.44 -4.08
CA MET A 1 -8.71 19.11 -3.85
C MET A 1 -8.38 17.73 -4.41
N LYS A 2 -7.30 17.61 -5.11
CA LYS A 2 -6.82 16.34 -5.65
C LYS A 2 -6.35 15.44 -4.51
N LYS A 3 -6.72 14.17 -4.56
CA LYS A 3 -6.22 13.16 -3.60
C LYS A 3 -4.77 12.83 -3.90
N HIS A 4 -3.98 12.65 -2.86
CA HIS A 4 -2.58 12.28 -2.94
C HIS A 4 -2.37 10.92 -2.25
N ILE A 5 -1.88 9.96 -3.01
CA ILE A 5 -1.67 8.57 -2.58
C ILE A 5 -0.17 8.29 -2.49
N LEU A 6 0.26 7.70 -1.39
CA LEU A 6 1.63 7.25 -1.18
C LEU A 6 1.72 5.73 -1.37
N ILE A 7 2.63 5.28 -2.24
CA ILE A 7 2.99 3.87 -2.39
C ILE A 7 4.41 3.68 -1.86
N ILE A 8 4.56 2.85 -0.84
CA ILE A 8 5.86 2.41 -0.34
C ILE A 8 6.13 1.05 -0.96
N GLY A 9 7.07 0.99 -1.89
CA GLY A 9 7.35 -0.20 -2.70
C GLY A 9 8.84 -0.37 -3.01
N GLY A 10 9.12 -1.19 -4.02
CA GLY A 10 10.49 -1.53 -4.43
C GLY A 10 11.03 -2.79 -3.79
N MET A 11 10.25 -3.45 -2.96
CA MET A 11 10.61 -4.62 -2.15
C MET A 11 9.77 -5.89 -2.45
N GLY A 12 9.68 -6.50 -3.66
CA GLY A 12 10.35 -6.16 -4.90
C GLY A 12 9.58 -5.17 -5.76
N PRO A 13 10.27 -4.58 -6.71
CA PRO A 13 9.74 -3.49 -7.50
C PRO A 13 8.57 -3.88 -8.42
N GLN A 14 8.51 -5.11 -8.91
CA GLN A 14 7.44 -5.57 -9.80
C GLN A 14 6.07 -5.52 -9.12
N ALA A 15 5.99 -5.90 -7.84
CA ALA A 15 4.73 -5.85 -7.08
C ALA A 15 4.22 -4.42 -6.94
N SER A 16 5.09 -3.46 -6.64
CA SER A 16 4.70 -2.06 -6.50
C SER A 16 4.35 -1.39 -7.83
N ILE A 17 5.04 -1.75 -8.91
CA ILE A 17 4.67 -1.31 -10.27
C ILE A 17 3.29 -1.83 -10.64
N HIS A 18 3.01 -3.11 -10.35
CA HIS A 18 1.70 -3.71 -10.60
C HIS A 18 0.60 -3.02 -9.78
N ALA A 19 0.85 -2.75 -8.51
CA ALA A 19 -0.09 -2.04 -7.65
C ALA A 19 -0.39 -0.62 -8.17
N HIS A 20 0.64 0.10 -8.60
CA HIS A 20 0.50 1.43 -9.21
C HIS A 20 -0.36 1.37 -10.47
N LYS A 21 -0.06 0.45 -11.36
CA LYS A 21 -0.83 0.24 -12.60
C LYS A 21 -2.30 -0.06 -12.29
N ARG A 22 -2.56 -0.99 -11.38
CA ARG A 22 -3.93 -1.36 -10.98
C ARG A 22 -4.70 -0.18 -10.37
N LEU A 23 -4.02 0.67 -9.63
CA LEU A 23 -4.63 1.88 -9.07
C LEU A 23 -5.13 2.82 -10.18
N ILE A 24 -4.29 3.07 -11.19
CA ILE A 24 -4.64 3.90 -12.35
C ILE A 24 -5.79 3.27 -13.15
N GLU A 25 -5.72 1.97 -13.45
CA GLU A 25 -6.76 1.26 -14.18
C GLU A 25 -8.10 1.28 -13.43
N THR A 26 -8.08 1.07 -12.11
CA THR A 26 -9.29 1.11 -11.28
C THR A 26 -9.92 2.49 -11.27
N PHE A 27 -9.11 3.54 -11.19
CA PHE A 27 -9.61 4.92 -11.30
C PHE A 27 -10.25 5.17 -12.66
N GLN A 28 -9.59 4.77 -13.74
CA GLN A 28 -10.08 4.93 -15.10
C GLN A 28 -11.41 4.18 -15.34
N ASP A 29 -11.52 2.96 -14.83
CA ASP A 29 -12.75 2.16 -14.97
C ASP A 29 -13.94 2.81 -14.25
N LYS A 30 -13.71 3.43 -13.10
CA LYS A 30 -14.75 4.13 -12.33
C LYS A 30 -15.07 5.52 -12.87
N HIS A 31 -14.12 6.14 -13.58
CA HIS A 31 -14.23 7.50 -14.08
C HIS A 31 -13.81 7.57 -15.57
N PRO A 32 -14.57 6.93 -16.49
CA PRO A 32 -14.15 6.75 -17.87
C PRO A 32 -14.01 8.04 -18.69
N ASN A 33 -14.60 9.13 -18.23
CA ASN A 33 -14.55 10.44 -18.89
C ASN A 33 -13.50 11.39 -18.29
N SER A 34 -12.61 10.87 -17.45
CA SER A 34 -11.57 11.66 -16.80
C SER A 34 -10.48 12.10 -17.77
N ASP A 35 -9.98 13.31 -17.59
CA ASP A 35 -8.74 13.75 -18.21
C ASP A 35 -7.54 13.53 -17.27
N ASN A 36 -6.34 13.88 -17.74
CA ASN A 36 -5.12 13.68 -16.94
C ASN A 36 -5.13 14.42 -15.60
N GLY A 37 -5.84 15.53 -15.53
CA GLY A 37 -5.93 16.35 -14.32
C GLY A 37 -6.83 15.78 -13.24
N ASP A 38 -7.68 14.82 -13.57
CA ASP A 38 -8.64 14.21 -12.63
C ASP A 38 -8.02 13.05 -11.82
N TYR A 39 -6.93 12.46 -12.34
CA TYR A 39 -6.24 11.37 -11.64
C TYR A 39 -5.67 11.82 -10.29
N PRO A 40 -5.61 10.92 -9.30
CA PRO A 40 -4.94 11.25 -8.05
C PRO A 40 -3.44 11.49 -8.27
N ARG A 41 -2.87 12.39 -7.48
CA ARG A 41 -1.42 12.50 -7.39
C ARG A 41 -0.88 11.23 -6.71
N ILE A 42 0.17 10.63 -7.27
CA ILE A 42 0.78 9.45 -6.70
C ILE A 42 2.26 9.73 -6.44
N THR A 43 2.68 9.56 -5.20
CA THR A 43 4.09 9.45 -4.86
C THR A 43 4.40 7.96 -4.69
N HIS A 44 5.23 7.44 -5.58
CA HIS A 44 5.65 6.04 -5.55
C HIS A 44 7.12 5.96 -5.16
N LEU A 45 7.39 5.52 -3.94
CA LEU A 45 8.73 5.25 -3.46
C LEU A 45 9.10 3.82 -3.87
N SER A 46 9.93 3.69 -4.89
CA SER A 46 10.51 2.39 -5.28
C SER A 46 11.89 2.26 -4.61
N LEU A 47 11.89 1.73 -3.40
CA LEU A 47 13.05 1.68 -2.53
C LEU A 47 13.87 0.41 -2.77
N ASN A 48 15.18 0.58 -2.90
CA ASN A 48 16.13 -0.52 -3.06
C ASN A 48 16.53 -1.11 -1.71
N VAL A 49 15.60 -1.83 -1.09
CA VAL A 49 15.79 -2.46 0.22
C VAL A 49 16.15 -3.94 0.02
N GLU A 50 17.23 -4.39 0.68
CA GLU A 50 17.60 -5.80 0.71
C GLU A 50 16.56 -6.65 1.45
N ASP A 51 16.52 -7.94 1.13
CA ASP A 51 15.67 -8.89 1.87
C ASP A 51 16.12 -8.97 3.34
N PHE A 52 15.18 -8.75 4.25
CA PHE A 52 15.45 -8.64 5.69
C PHE A 52 14.63 -9.63 6.55
N ILE A 53 13.91 -10.57 5.93
CA ILE A 53 12.96 -11.45 6.64
C ILE A 53 13.67 -12.33 7.66
N SER A 54 14.84 -12.84 7.32
CA SER A 54 15.58 -13.82 8.12
C SER A 54 16.69 -13.23 8.98
N ASP A 55 16.94 -11.91 8.91
CA ASP A 55 18.01 -11.23 9.60
C ASP A 55 17.52 -9.99 10.34
N LYS A 56 17.60 -10.03 11.68
CA LYS A 56 17.15 -8.94 12.54
C LYS A 56 17.94 -7.64 12.33
N THR A 57 19.24 -7.73 12.04
CA THR A 57 20.07 -6.56 11.78
C THR A 57 19.66 -5.89 10.48
N LYS A 58 19.45 -6.69 9.43
CA LYS A 58 18.95 -6.19 8.14
C LYS A 58 17.56 -5.57 8.24
N LYS A 59 16.71 -6.12 9.11
CA LYS A 59 15.38 -5.54 9.38
C LYS A 59 15.47 -4.13 9.94
N GLU A 60 16.34 -3.90 10.92
CA GLU A 60 16.53 -2.57 11.51
C GLU A 60 17.16 -1.59 10.50
N GLU A 61 18.15 -2.02 9.72
CA GLU A 61 18.74 -1.22 8.66
C GLU A 61 17.71 -0.84 7.58
N ALA A 62 16.88 -1.80 7.16
CA ALA A 62 15.80 -1.57 6.20
C ALA A 62 14.77 -0.56 6.74
N LYS A 63 14.37 -0.72 8.00
CA LYS A 63 13.46 0.22 8.67
C LYS A 63 14.01 1.63 8.67
N ASP A 64 15.25 1.79 9.13
CA ASP A 64 15.91 3.10 9.23
C ASP A 64 16.00 3.78 7.85
N TYR A 65 16.37 3.03 6.82
CA TYR A 65 16.44 3.54 5.46
C TYR A 65 15.05 3.98 4.94
N ILE A 66 14.02 3.19 5.14
CA ILE A 66 12.66 3.55 4.74
C ILE A 66 12.20 4.81 5.47
N LEU A 67 12.43 4.89 6.78
CA LEU A 67 12.08 6.07 7.58
C LEU A 67 12.81 7.32 7.10
N GLU A 68 14.09 7.22 6.77
CA GLU A 68 14.86 8.32 6.18
C GLU A 68 14.27 8.80 4.85
N CYS A 69 13.89 7.88 3.98
CA CYS A 69 13.25 8.23 2.70
C CYS A 69 11.88 8.89 2.90
N LEU A 70 11.12 8.48 3.91
CA LEU A 70 9.82 9.08 4.23
C LEU A 70 9.95 10.52 4.75
N GLU A 71 11.06 10.88 5.38
CA GLU A 71 11.31 12.25 5.83
C GLU A 71 11.38 13.26 4.68
N GLU A 72 11.69 12.82 3.47
CA GLU A 72 11.72 13.66 2.28
C GLU A 72 10.33 14.02 1.74
N ILE A 73 9.28 13.41 2.28
CA ILE A 73 7.91 13.59 1.81
C ILE A 73 7.14 14.48 2.77
N ASP A 74 6.47 15.49 2.21
CA ASP A 74 5.49 16.27 2.98
C ASP A 74 4.24 15.42 3.25
N MET A 75 4.23 14.78 4.42
CA MET A 75 3.12 13.95 4.85
C MET A 75 1.79 14.71 5.00
N SER A 76 1.83 16.01 5.22
CA SER A 76 0.62 16.82 5.29
C SER A 76 -0.19 16.80 3.98
N SER A 77 0.49 16.63 2.85
CA SER A 77 -0.12 16.55 1.52
C SER A 77 -0.69 15.16 1.19
N VAL A 78 -0.26 14.12 1.88
CA VAL A 78 -0.71 12.73 1.64
C VAL A 78 -2.05 12.48 2.31
N ASN A 79 -2.99 11.91 1.58
CA ASN A 79 -4.30 11.52 2.11
C ASN A 79 -4.32 10.07 2.61
N VAL A 80 -3.69 9.18 1.87
CA VAL A 80 -3.66 7.75 2.18
C VAL A 80 -2.41 7.12 1.55
N GLY A 81 -1.89 6.07 2.17
CA GLY A 81 -0.79 5.30 1.62
C GLY A 81 -0.92 3.82 1.89
N PHE A 82 -0.08 3.02 1.27
CA PHE A 82 0.03 1.59 1.53
C PHE A 82 1.43 1.07 1.22
N ILE A 83 1.75 -0.07 1.83
CA ILE A 83 3.00 -0.78 1.59
C ILE A 83 2.72 -1.88 0.55
N ALA A 84 3.35 -1.77 -0.63
CA ALA A 84 3.18 -2.74 -1.72
C ALA A 84 4.16 -3.93 -1.57
N CYS A 85 4.18 -4.53 -0.40
CA CYS A 85 5.02 -5.69 -0.07
C CYS A 85 4.43 -6.41 1.14
N ASN A 86 4.09 -7.68 1.00
CA ASN A 86 3.50 -8.45 2.10
C ASN A 86 4.45 -8.59 3.29
N THR A 87 5.71 -8.92 3.04
CA THR A 87 6.70 -9.13 4.10
C THR A 87 7.10 -7.85 4.82
N ALA A 88 7.07 -6.71 4.15
CA ALA A 88 7.35 -5.42 4.77
C ALA A 88 6.25 -4.96 5.74
N HIS A 89 5.10 -5.65 5.78
CA HIS A 89 4.06 -5.39 6.79
C HIS A 89 4.51 -5.70 8.23
N ILE A 90 5.61 -6.42 8.42
CA ILE A 90 6.22 -6.53 9.76
C ILE A 90 6.72 -5.18 10.30
N LEU A 91 6.93 -4.20 9.43
CA LEU A 91 7.31 -2.82 9.76
C LEU A 91 6.11 -1.87 9.81
N PHE A 92 4.89 -2.40 9.63
CA PHE A 92 3.69 -1.57 9.45
C PHE A 92 3.49 -0.55 10.57
N ASP A 93 3.60 -0.97 11.83
CA ASP A 93 3.36 -0.09 12.96
C ASP A 93 4.38 1.06 13.03
N ASP A 94 5.65 0.77 12.77
CA ASP A 94 6.71 1.79 12.72
C ASP A 94 6.48 2.79 11.57
N LEU A 95 6.08 2.28 10.41
CA LEU A 95 5.81 3.10 9.24
C LEU A 95 4.49 3.88 9.37
N GLN A 96 3.51 3.31 10.07
CA GLN A 96 2.25 3.98 10.37
C GLN A 96 2.47 5.25 11.21
N GLU A 97 3.30 5.15 12.24
CA GLU A 97 3.69 6.29 13.06
C GLU A 97 4.39 7.38 12.22
N ALA A 98 5.33 6.99 11.36
CA ALA A 98 6.08 7.91 10.51
C ALA A 98 5.23 8.56 9.40
N THR A 99 4.05 8.04 9.12
CA THR A 99 3.13 8.53 8.08
C THR A 99 1.85 9.14 8.62
N ASP A 100 1.87 9.60 9.87
CA ASP A 100 0.72 10.24 10.53
C ASP A 100 -0.55 9.38 10.50
N ASP A 101 -0.41 8.06 10.68
CA ASP A 101 -1.49 7.06 10.64
C ASP A 101 -2.27 7.01 9.31
N LYS A 102 -1.64 7.39 8.20
CA LYS A 102 -2.27 7.44 6.88
C LYS A 102 -2.16 6.16 6.07
N LEU A 103 -1.44 5.14 6.58
CA LEU A 103 -1.33 3.86 5.89
C LEU A 103 -2.56 2.99 6.12
N ILE A 104 -2.99 2.32 5.04
CA ILE A 104 -3.94 1.21 5.10
C ILE A 104 -3.19 -0.12 5.00
N SER A 105 -3.59 -1.10 5.81
CA SER A 105 -3.00 -2.43 5.75
C SER A 105 -3.67 -3.27 4.67
N LEU A 106 -2.92 -3.63 3.62
CA LEU A 106 -3.41 -4.52 2.57
C LEU A 106 -3.69 -5.93 3.12
N ILE A 107 -2.97 -6.36 4.16
CA ILE A 107 -3.20 -7.65 4.83
C ILE A 107 -4.57 -7.64 5.52
N GLU A 108 -4.88 -6.60 6.28
CA GLU A 108 -6.19 -6.48 6.95
C GLU A 108 -7.35 -6.36 5.95
N LEU A 109 -7.16 -5.63 4.85
CA LEU A 109 -8.16 -5.56 3.78
C LEU A 109 -8.39 -6.91 3.12
N THR A 110 -7.33 -7.68 2.89
CA THR A 110 -7.42 -9.03 2.31
C THR A 110 -8.16 -9.97 3.26
N LYS A 111 -7.85 -9.95 4.55
CA LYS A 111 -8.57 -10.73 5.56
C LYS A 111 -10.08 -10.42 5.56
N LYS A 112 -10.45 -9.14 5.54
CA LYS A 112 -11.86 -8.72 5.49
C LYS A 112 -12.56 -9.18 4.22
N ALA A 113 -11.90 -9.12 3.08
CA ALA A 113 -12.44 -9.60 1.80
C ALA A 113 -12.68 -11.13 1.84
N PHE A 114 -11.75 -11.90 2.41
CA PHE A 114 -11.88 -13.34 2.60
C PHE A 114 -13.04 -13.71 3.54
N GLN A 115 -13.20 -13.01 4.66
CA GLN A 115 -14.31 -13.22 5.59
C GLN A 115 -15.67 -13.00 4.94
N ARG A 116 -15.79 -11.96 4.09
CA ARG A 116 -17.01 -11.69 3.32
C ARG A 116 -17.32 -12.81 2.33
N GLN A 117 -16.34 -13.31 1.61
CA GLN A 117 -16.52 -14.43 0.68
C GLN A 117 -16.97 -15.69 1.40
N THR A 118 -16.36 -16.02 2.53
CA THR A 118 -16.75 -17.19 3.35
C THR A 118 -18.20 -17.07 3.84
N TYR A 119 -18.62 -15.90 4.25
CA TYR A 119 -20.00 -15.64 4.65
C TYR A 119 -20.99 -15.86 3.50
N TRP A 120 -20.68 -15.38 2.30
CA TRP A 120 -21.50 -15.61 1.12
C TRP A 120 -21.57 -17.08 0.73
N TYR A 121 -20.48 -17.81 0.80
CA TYR A 121 -20.44 -19.26 0.55
C TYR A 121 -21.33 -20.01 1.55
N CYS A 122 -21.22 -19.73 2.83
CA CYS A 122 -22.06 -20.34 3.86
C CYS A 122 -23.55 -19.97 3.70
N TYR A 123 -23.84 -18.74 3.32
CA TYR A 123 -25.20 -18.28 3.07
C TYR A 123 -25.83 -19.00 1.88
N ILE A 124 -25.12 -19.11 0.77
CA ILE A 124 -25.61 -19.81 -0.43
C ILE A 124 -25.77 -21.31 -0.19
N SER A 125 -24.81 -21.95 0.47
CA SER A 125 -24.87 -23.40 0.73
C SER A 125 -25.95 -23.80 1.72
N ASN A 126 -26.38 -22.92 2.61
CA ASN A 126 -27.45 -23.21 3.60
C ASN A 126 -28.86 -22.84 3.11
N ASN A 127 -28.99 -22.14 1.96
CA ASN A 127 -30.29 -21.72 1.40
C ASN A 127 -30.64 -22.41 0.06
N HIS A 128 -29.92 -23.43 -0.29
CA HIS A 128 -30.19 -24.35 -1.39
C HIS A 128 -30.17 -25.78 -0.90
#